data_0702096d4498707a2a35f9bff68e668e
#
_entry.id   0702096d4498707a2a35f9bff68e668e
#
_cell.length_a   1.000
_cell.length_b   1.000
_cell.length_c   1.000
_cell.angle_alpha   90.00
_cell.angle_beta   90.00
_cell.angle_gamma   90.00
#
_symmetry.space_group_name_H-M   'P 1'
#
loop_
_entity.id
_entity.type
_entity.pdbx_description
1 polymer ?
#
loop_
_entity_poly.entity_id
_entity_poly.type
_entity_poly.pdbx_seq_one_letter_code
_entity_poly.pdbx_strand_id
1 'polypeptide(L)'
;MLLSPFATAMAQSGTNSPYSQFGLGMLSDQSTGFNRGMNGVGVAFHEHNQVNSLNPASYSALDSLSFIFDVGLSGQISKFKENGVSKNAKNADFEYVVAGFRAFKHLGVSFGLLPFTNVGYSYSSSETLNDSRGTVSYNIYDGSGGLHEIYLGLGWSPFKGFSIGVNGAYLYGSMNRSVINSYSISSANTISKYYTADVRSYKLDFGAQYSFNVSKKDAVSLGVVYTPGHKIGGKPTLTMITSDTQSGVADTTSYPGAGSPSLKFEIPTSLSVGLAYLHSNKLKVGVDYSLQKWADVDEPAYSVENGTPSYALRSGLFKDRHKVSAGLEYTPNQSSRHFVNRVRYRAGISYATPYYYINGQDGPKELSASIGFGIPIMNSWNNRSILNISGQWVRQSAKNFITDNTFRINIGLTFNERWFAKWKVE
;
A
#
# COMPACT_ATOMS: atom_id res chain seq x y z
N MET A 1 -18.47 39.07 -3.40
CA MET A 1 -17.13 38.61 -3.11
C MET A 1 -17.21 37.64 -1.93
N LEU A 2 -17.45 36.34 -2.22
CA LEU A 2 -17.62 35.28 -1.23
C LEU A 2 -16.31 34.46 -1.27
N LEU A 3 -15.37 34.77 -0.38
CA LEU A 3 -14.22 33.93 -0.07
C LEU A 3 -14.73 32.75 0.77
N SER A 4 -14.94 31.62 0.10
CA SER A 4 -15.07 30.32 0.76
C SER A 4 -13.73 30.02 1.47
N PRO A 5 -13.70 29.67 2.76
CA PRO A 5 -12.51 29.16 3.38
C PRO A 5 -12.26 27.78 2.77
N PHE A 6 -11.23 27.67 1.93
CA PHE A 6 -10.61 26.39 1.67
C PHE A 6 -10.11 25.88 3.03
N ALA A 7 -10.89 25.02 3.65
CA ALA A 7 -10.39 24.17 4.69
C ALA A 7 -9.18 23.48 4.09
N THR A 8 -7.99 23.77 4.61
CA THR A 8 -6.80 22.99 4.36
C THR A 8 -7.13 21.58 4.83
N ALA A 9 -7.57 20.74 3.91
CA ALA A 9 -7.59 19.31 4.10
C ALA A 9 -6.12 18.93 4.28
N MET A 10 -5.67 18.89 5.52
CA MET A 10 -4.46 18.20 5.90
C MET A 10 -4.68 16.80 5.34
N ALA A 11 -3.87 16.39 4.38
CA ALA A 11 -3.89 15.05 3.85
C ALA A 11 -3.61 14.12 5.04
N GLN A 12 -4.68 13.58 5.63
CA GLN A 12 -4.55 12.54 6.63
C GLN A 12 -3.89 11.37 5.92
N SER A 13 -2.90 10.76 6.56
CA SER A 13 -2.27 9.54 6.01
C SER A 13 -3.35 8.48 5.78
N GLY A 14 -3.19 7.65 4.75
CA GLY A 14 -4.18 6.65 4.30
C GLY A 14 -4.59 5.59 5.33
N THR A 15 -4.25 5.78 6.62
CA THR A 15 -4.60 4.87 7.71
C THR A 15 -4.74 5.61 9.04
N ASN A 16 -5.52 5.01 9.97
CA ASN A 16 -5.55 5.41 11.40
C ASN A 16 -5.16 4.21 12.29
N SER A 17 -4.58 3.16 11.71
CA SER A 17 -4.29 1.94 12.43
C SER A 17 -3.06 2.09 13.32
N PRO A 18 -3.15 1.74 14.63
CA PRO A 18 -1.99 1.67 15.50
C PRO A 18 -0.90 0.73 14.99
N TYR A 19 -1.24 -0.22 14.14
CA TYR A 19 -0.28 -1.12 13.52
C TYR A 19 0.69 -0.42 12.55
N SER A 20 0.36 0.81 12.10
CA SER A 20 1.24 1.60 11.24
C SER A 20 2.46 2.19 11.97
N GLN A 21 2.57 2.00 13.29
CA GLN A 21 3.73 2.41 14.07
C GLN A 21 4.96 1.52 13.88
N PHE A 22 4.81 0.32 13.31
CA PHE A 22 5.89 -0.66 13.19
C PHE A 22 6.48 -0.68 11.78
N GLY A 23 7.77 -0.99 11.66
CA GLY A 23 8.49 -1.11 10.41
C GLY A 23 8.41 0.16 9.55
N LEU A 24 8.19 0.02 8.27
CA LEU A 24 7.97 1.15 7.35
C LEU A 24 6.53 1.68 7.36
N GLY A 25 5.67 1.21 8.27
CA GLY A 25 4.24 1.52 8.31
C GLY A 25 3.37 0.41 7.70
N MET A 26 2.09 0.71 7.45
CA MET A 26 1.21 -0.20 6.74
C MET A 26 1.55 -0.21 5.25
N LEU A 27 1.82 -1.41 4.72
CA LEU A 27 2.05 -1.59 3.28
C LEU A 27 0.77 -1.29 2.51
N SER A 28 0.86 -0.41 1.51
CA SER A 28 -0.28 -0.03 0.68
C SER A 28 -0.57 -1.08 -0.39
N ASP A 29 -1.84 -1.14 -0.79
CA ASP A 29 -2.25 -1.92 -1.96
C ASP A 29 -1.95 -1.10 -3.21
N GLN A 30 -0.96 -1.53 -4.00
CA GLN A 30 -0.50 -0.87 -5.23
C GLN A 30 -1.37 -1.20 -6.46
N SER A 31 -2.57 -1.68 -6.23
CA SER A 31 -3.52 -2.06 -7.26
C SER A 31 -4.38 -0.88 -7.74
N THR A 32 -4.82 -0.94 -8.98
CA THR A 32 -5.73 0.03 -9.59
C THR A 32 -7.20 -0.38 -9.39
N GLY A 33 -8.16 0.43 -9.85
CA GLY A 33 -9.58 0.25 -9.55
C GLY A 33 -10.15 -1.12 -9.91
N PHE A 34 -9.69 -1.74 -11.00
CA PHE A 34 -10.20 -3.06 -11.39
C PHE A 34 -9.64 -4.19 -10.51
N ASN A 35 -8.37 -4.11 -10.12
CA ASN A 35 -7.75 -5.09 -9.23
C ASN A 35 -8.33 -5.02 -7.81
N ARG A 36 -8.67 -3.81 -7.32
CA ARG A 36 -9.25 -3.61 -5.98
C ARG A 36 -10.57 -4.33 -5.79
N GLY A 37 -11.40 -4.39 -6.84
CA GLY A 37 -12.61 -5.19 -6.82
C GLY A 37 -12.38 -6.70 -6.68
N MET A 38 -11.18 -7.16 -7.02
CA MET A 38 -10.70 -8.55 -6.89
C MET A 38 -9.66 -8.71 -5.77
N ASN A 39 -9.65 -7.79 -4.82
CA ASN A 39 -8.75 -7.80 -3.66
C ASN A 39 -7.25 -7.83 -4.00
N GLY A 40 -6.85 -7.07 -5.04
CA GLY A 40 -5.46 -6.89 -5.45
C GLY A 40 -4.89 -8.01 -6.33
N VAL A 41 -5.71 -8.90 -6.87
CA VAL A 41 -5.26 -9.90 -7.85
C VAL A 41 -4.96 -9.24 -9.18
N GLY A 42 -3.79 -9.54 -9.78
CA GLY A 42 -3.41 -8.90 -11.04
C GLY A 42 -2.08 -9.33 -11.65
N VAL A 43 -1.24 -10.11 -10.97
CA VAL A 43 0.11 -10.45 -11.44
C VAL A 43 0.10 -11.15 -12.81
N ALA A 44 -0.93 -11.97 -13.10
CA ALA A 44 -1.07 -12.65 -14.37
C ALA A 44 -2.10 -12.00 -15.32
N PHE A 45 -2.78 -10.91 -14.91
CA PHE A 45 -3.78 -10.26 -15.77
C PHE A 45 -3.12 -9.39 -16.85
N HIS A 46 -3.55 -9.61 -18.08
CA HIS A 46 -3.04 -8.97 -19.29
C HIS A 46 -4.17 -8.16 -19.95
N GLU A 47 -4.49 -6.98 -19.37
CA GLU A 47 -5.63 -6.16 -19.77
C GLU A 47 -5.26 -5.15 -20.85
N HIS A 48 -6.12 -5.01 -21.86
CA HIS A 48 -5.87 -4.10 -22.98
C HIS A 48 -6.43 -2.69 -22.78
N ASN A 49 -7.43 -2.52 -21.90
CA ASN A 49 -8.17 -1.27 -21.69
C ASN A 49 -8.10 -0.75 -20.25
N GLN A 50 -7.19 -1.23 -19.45
CA GLN A 50 -6.92 -0.81 -18.07
C GLN A 50 -5.42 -0.94 -17.79
N VAL A 51 -4.90 -0.04 -16.96
CA VAL A 51 -3.50 -0.10 -16.53
C VAL A 51 -3.39 -1.06 -15.35
N ASN A 52 -2.52 -2.04 -15.46
CA ASN A 52 -2.21 -2.98 -14.38
C ASN A 52 -0.80 -2.72 -13.84
N SER A 53 -0.69 -1.92 -12.78
CA SER A 53 0.58 -1.56 -12.13
C SER A 53 1.27 -2.72 -11.43
N LEU A 54 0.54 -3.81 -11.13
CA LEU A 54 1.06 -4.96 -10.38
C LEU A 54 2.08 -5.80 -11.18
N ASN A 55 2.05 -5.73 -12.53
CA ASN A 55 3.04 -6.40 -13.37
C ASN A 55 3.35 -5.56 -14.62
N PRO A 56 4.57 -5.02 -14.76
CA PRO A 56 4.92 -4.17 -15.89
C PRO A 56 4.87 -4.87 -17.26
N ALA A 57 4.99 -6.20 -17.32
CA ALA A 57 4.81 -6.94 -18.57
C ALA A 57 3.43 -6.75 -19.22
N SER A 58 2.40 -6.46 -18.39
CA SER A 58 1.03 -6.23 -18.84
C SER A 58 0.84 -4.99 -19.72
N TYR A 59 1.76 -4.01 -19.65
CA TYR A 59 1.64 -2.78 -20.45
C TYR A 59 1.72 -3.03 -21.96
N SER A 60 2.37 -4.13 -22.36
CA SER A 60 2.43 -4.56 -23.76
C SER A 60 1.05 -4.89 -24.37
N ALA A 61 0.03 -5.15 -23.50
CA ALA A 61 -1.35 -5.44 -23.93
C ALA A 61 -2.15 -4.18 -24.31
N LEU A 62 -1.75 -3.00 -23.86
CA LEU A 62 -2.52 -1.78 -24.02
C LEU A 62 -2.93 -1.56 -25.49
N ASP A 63 -4.17 -1.13 -25.70
CA ASP A 63 -4.74 -0.90 -27.03
C ASP A 63 -3.97 0.18 -27.82
N SER A 64 -3.87 -0.01 -29.12
CA SER A 64 -3.33 1.02 -30.03
C SER A 64 -4.26 2.23 -30.12
N LEU A 65 -3.70 3.41 -30.39
CA LEU A 65 -4.45 4.67 -30.53
C LEU A 65 -5.30 5.01 -29.28
N SER A 66 -4.86 4.56 -28.12
CA SER A 66 -5.56 4.72 -26.86
C SER A 66 -4.62 5.31 -25.82
N PHE A 67 -5.08 6.30 -25.09
CA PHE A 67 -4.46 6.81 -23.89
C PHE A 67 -5.39 6.51 -22.71
N ILE A 68 -4.88 5.74 -21.75
CA ILE A 68 -5.63 5.35 -20.56
C ILE A 68 -5.11 6.19 -19.41
N PHE A 69 -6.03 6.82 -18.69
CA PHE A 69 -5.77 7.53 -17.44
C PHE A 69 -6.71 6.97 -16.37
N ASP A 70 -6.17 6.57 -15.24
CA ASP A 70 -6.94 5.98 -14.15
C ASP A 70 -6.57 6.66 -12.83
N VAL A 71 -7.59 7.09 -12.08
CA VAL A 71 -7.46 7.76 -10.79
C VAL A 71 -8.34 7.07 -9.77
N GLY A 72 -7.84 6.90 -8.57
CA GLY A 72 -8.56 6.24 -7.48
C GLY A 72 -8.57 7.03 -6.19
N LEU A 73 -9.74 7.03 -5.55
CA LEU A 73 -10.00 7.58 -4.23
C LEU A 73 -10.58 6.51 -3.32
N SER A 74 -10.36 6.61 -2.03
CA SER A 74 -11.03 5.75 -1.06
C SER A 74 -11.56 6.52 0.14
N GLY A 75 -12.60 5.96 0.75
CA GLY A 75 -13.07 6.36 2.07
C GLY A 75 -13.18 5.13 2.95
N GLN A 76 -12.73 5.21 4.19
CA GLN A 76 -12.73 4.08 5.09
C GLN A 76 -13.22 4.42 6.50
N ILE A 77 -13.79 3.41 7.14
CA ILE A 77 -14.19 3.42 8.55
C ILE A 77 -13.50 2.23 9.21
N SER A 78 -12.64 2.52 10.18
CA SER A 78 -11.93 1.52 10.97
C SER A 78 -12.55 1.41 12.37
N LYS A 79 -12.73 0.17 12.83
CA LYS A 79 -13.18 -0.15 14.19
C LYS A 79 -12.08 -0.89 14.92
N PHE A 80 -11.50 -0.23 15.91
CA PHE A 80 -10.48 -0.78 16.80
C PHE A 80 -11.12 -1.37 18.04
N LYS A 81 -10.72 -2.58 18.41
CA LYS A 81 -11.23 -3.26 19.60
C LYS A 81 -10.09 -3.87 20.41
N GLU A 82 -10.01 -3.52 21.70
CA GLU A 82 -9.06 -4.05 22.65
C GLU A 82 -9.69 -4.11 24.06
N ASN A 83 -9.52 -5.20 24.77
CA ASN A 83 -9.98 -5.39 26.18
C ASN A 83 -11.42 -4.92 26.44
N GLY A 84 -12.35 -5.20 25.51
CA GLY A 84 -13.76 -4.81 25.62
C GLY A 84 -14.05 -3.37 25.19
N VAL A 85 -13.04 -2.50 25.03
CA VAL A 85 -13.19 -1.13 24.54
C VAL A 85 -13.19 -1.12 23.02
N SER A 86 -14.04 -0.29 22.41
CA SER A 86 -14.13 -0.13 20.97
C SER A 86 -14.11 1.35 20.60
N LYS A 87 -13.28 1.72 19.63
CA LYS A 87 -13.22 3.07 19.05
C LYS A 87 -13.29 3.00 17.53
N ASN A 88 -13.88 4.02 16.91
CA ASN A 88 -14.00 4.14 15.46
C ASN A 88 -13.17 5.32 14.98
N ALA A 89 -12.55 5.17 13.82
CA ALA A 89 -11.91 6.26 13.08
C ALA A 89 -12.39 6.27 11.64
N LYS A 90 -12.39 7.46 11.02
CA LYS A 90 -12.75 7.65 9.61
C LYS A 90 -11.57 8.29 8.90
N ASN A 91 -11.36 7.88 7.65
CA ASN A 91 -10.33 8.45 6.80
C ASN A 91 -10.78 8.46 5.35
N ALA A 92 -10.23 9.37 4.57
CA ALA A 92 -10.37 9.40 3.12
C ALA A 92 -8.98 9.62 2.53
N ASP A 93 -8.68 8.93 1.44
CA ASP A 93 -7.35 8.95 0.86
C ASP A 93 -7.39 9.01 -0.67
N PHE A 94 -6.36 9.61 -1.22
CA PHE A 94 -6.03 9.56 -2.63
C PHE A 94 -5.16 8.32 -2.88
N GLU A 95 -5.70 7.35 -3.61
CA GLU A 95 -5.11 6.03 -3.69
C GLU A 95 -4.09 5.87 -4.81
N TYR A 96 -4.34 6.46 -5.97
CA TYR A 96 -3.42 6.37 -7.11
C TYR A 96 -3.81 7.30 -8.26
N VAL A 97 -2.81 7.63 -9.06
CA VAL A 97 -2.97 8.11 -10.44
C VAL A 97 -2.03 7.33 -11.30
N VAL A 98 -2.55 6.71 -12.35
CA VAL A 98 -1.76 6.00 -13.33
C VAL A 98 -2.22 6.32 -14.74
N ALA A 99 -1.29 6.31 -15.68
CA ALA A 99 -1.60 6.45 -17.09
C ALA A 99 -0.82 5.42 -17.89
N GLY A 100 -1.34 5.10 -19.07
CA GLY A 100 -0.66 4.18 -19.97
C GLY A 100 -1.12 4.31 -21.43
N PHE A 101 -0.23 3.99 -22.32
CA PHE A 101 -0.48 3.99 -23.75
C PHE A 101 0.46 3.04 -24.49
N ARG A 102 0.08 2.66 -25.69
CA ARG A 102 0.97 1.90 -26.56
C ARG A 102 1.85 2.85 -27.36
N ALA A 103 3.16 2.85 -27.10
CA ALA A 103 4.13 3.70 -27.80
C ALA A 103 4.46 3.16 -29.20
N PHE A 104 4.68 1.84 -29.33
CA PHE A 104 4.97 1.15 -30.58
C PHE A 104 4.23 -0.19 -30.64
N LYS A 105 4.30 -0.86 -31.78
CA LYS A 105 3.78 -2.21 -31.90
C LYS A 105 4.45 -3.11 -30.85
N HIS A 106 3.64 -3.76 -29.99
CA HIS A 106 4.10 -4.61 -28.89
C HIS A 106 4.84 -3.91 -27.74
N LEU A 107 4.94 -2.59 -27.71
CA LEU A 107 5.57 -1.83 -26.64
C LEU A 107 4.55 -0.88 -26.00
N GLY A 108 4.24 -1.11 -24.75
CA GLY A 108 3.43 -0.24 -23.92
C GLY A 108 4.25 0.52 -22.88
N VAL A 109 3.79 1.71 -22.54
CA VAL A 109 4.37 2.58 -21.54
C VAL A 109 3.31 2.87 -20.49
N SER A 110 3.71 2.90 -19.23
CA SER A 110 2.86 3.34 -18.13
C SER A 110 3.66 4.20 -17.17
N PHE A 111 3.00 5.16 -16.55
CA PHE A 111 3.59 6.00 -15.51
C PHE A 111 2.51 6.40 -14.50
N GLY A 112 2.92 6.76 -13.30
CA GLY A 112 1.95 7.15 -12.27
C GLY A 112 2.55 7.38 -10.90
N LEU A 113 1.64 7.68 -9.99
CA LEU A 113 1.88 7.88 -8.56
C LEU A 113 1.09 6.84 -7.78
N LEU A 114 1.76 6.11 -6.91
CA LEU A 114 1.18 5.09 -6.05
C LEU A 114 1.67 5.28 -4.60
N PRO A 115 0.85 5.02 -3.58
CA PRO A 115 1.34 4.90 -2.21
C PRO A 115 2.14 3.60 -2.07
N PHE A 116 3.23 3.65 -1.32
CA PHE A 116 4.04 2.47 -0.97
C PHE A 116 3.76 2.02 0.45
N THR A 117 3.78 2.97 1.43
CA THR A 117 3.39 2.71 2.82
C THR A 117 2.63 3.89 3.39
N ASN A 118 1.83 3.65 4.45
CA ASN A 118 1.10 4.68 5.18
C ASN A 118 1.43 4.59 6.67
N VAL A 119 1.69 5.74 7.30
CA VAL A 119 1.84 5.89 8.75
C VAL A 119 0.81 6.91 9.24
N GLY A 120 -0.09 6.49 10.13
CA GLY A 120 -1.11 7.37 10.70
C GLY A 120 -1.75 6.73 11.90
N TYR A 121 -1.49 7.28 13.08
CA TYR A 121 -2.10 6.87 14.34
C TYR A 121 -1.96 7.98 15.37
N SER A 122 -2.94 8.05 16.28
CA SER A 122 -2.87 8.86 17.50
C SER A 122 -3.69 8.14 18.57
N TYR A 123 -3.02 7.66 19.60
CA TYR A 123 -3.67 6.98 20.71
C TYR A 123 -2.87 7.13 22.00
N SER A 124 -3.53 6.85 23.13
CA SER A 124 -2.88 6.86 24.44
C SER A 124 -3.16 5.55 25.17
N SER A 125 -2.23 5.17 26.04
CA SER A 125 -2.39 4.08 26.97
C SER A 125 -1.98 4.51 28.37
N SER A 126 -2.56 3.88 29.38
CA SER A 126 -2.13 4.06 30.77
C SER A 126 -2.00 2.71 31.46
N GLU A 127 -0.99 2.61 32.29
CA GLU A 127 -0.71 1.40 33.08
C GLU A 127 -0.37 1.80 34.51
N THR A 128 -1.00 1.10 35.48
CA THR A 128 -0.66 1.25 36.90
C THR A 128 0.57 0.41 37.18
N LEU A 129 1.63 1.04 37.61
CA LEU A 129 2.87 0.37 37.97
C LEU A 129 2.68 -0.39 39.29
N ASN A 130 3.38 -1.51 39.42
CA ASN A 130 3.35 -2.32 40.65
C ASN A 130 4.31 -1.77 41.70
N ASP A 131 4.09 -0.50 42.07
CA ASP A 131 4.83 0.19 43.13
C ASP A 131 3.93 0.43 44.36
N SER A 132 4.53 0.78 45.52
CA SER A 132 3.80 1.04 46.77
C SER A 132 2.89 2.27 46.72
N ARG A 133 2.99 3.11 45.70
CA ARG A 133 2.25 4.37 45.53
C ARG A 133 1.11 4.25 44.51
N GLY A 134 1.03 3.15 43.75
CA GLY A 134 0.08 3.02 42.66
C GLY A 134 0.30 4.04 41.54
N THR A 135 1.57 4.32 41.24
CA THR A 135 1.96 5.29 40.17
C THR A 135 1.37 4.85 38.83
N VAL A 136 0.73 5.77 38.14
CA VAL A 136 0.21 5.53 36.79
C VAL A 136 1.19 6.10 35.75
N SER A 137 1.59 5.26 34.81
CA SER A 137 2.33 5.64 33.61
C SER A 137 1.34 5.96 32.49
N TYR A 138 1.51 7.12 31.86
CA TYR A 138 0.73 7.56 30.69
C TYR A 138 1.63 7.59 29.48
N ASN A 139 1.20 6.93 28.40
CA ASN A 139 1.92 6.94 27.13
C ASN A 139 1.02 7.54 26.06
N ILE A 140 1.55 8.46 25.28
CA ILE A 140 0.90 9.04 24.10
C ILE A 140 1.73 8.66 22.90
N TYR A 141 1.08 8.10 21.90
CA TYR A 141 1.68 7.63 20.66
C TYR A 141 1.07 8.36 19.48
N ASP A 142 1.88 9.05 18.71
CA ASP A 142 1.48 9.72 17.48
C ASP A 142 2.40 9.34 16.34
N GLY A 143 1.84 9.22 15.15
CA GLY A 143 2.59 8.95 13.95
C GLY A 143 1.89 9.47 12.71
N SER A 144 2.68 9.98 11.76
CA SER A 144 2.19 10.51 10.49
C SER A 144 3.19 10.33 9.37
N GLY A 145 2.72 10.32 8.13
CA GLY A 145 3.53 10.24 6.93
C GLY A 145 3.36 8.92 6.19
N GLY A 146 4.43 8.48 5.54
CA GLY A 146 4.46 7.29 4.70
C GLY A 146 5.31 7.51 3.45
N LEU A 147 5.44 6.49 2.65
CA LEU A 147 6.24 6.50 1.44
C LEU A 147 5.34 6.40 0.20
N HIS A 148 5.71 7.14 -0.84
CA HIS A 148 5.03 7.15 -2.13
C HIS A 148 6.05 6.84 -3.23
N GLU A 149 5.56 6.33 -4.35
CA GLU A 149 6.39 6.09 -5.53
C GLU A 149 5.82 6.77 -6.77
N ILE A 150 6.69 7.44 -7.52
CA ILE A 150 6.43 7.89 -8.89
C ILE A 150 7.16 6.94 -9.80
N TYR A 151 6.43 6.22 -10.65
CA TYR A 151 7.03 5.22 -11.53
C TYR A 151 6.89 5.56 -13.01
N LEU A 152 7.84 5.05 -13.78
CA LEU A 152 7.80 4.92 -15.23
C LEU A 152 8.07 3.47 -15.58
N GLY A 153 7.19 2.88 -16.38
CA GLY A 153 7.24 1.48 -16.74
C GLY A 153 7.16 1.24 -18.23
N LEU A 154 7.83 0.18 -18.67
CA LEU A 154 7.85 -0.32 -20.02
C LEU A 154 7.45 -1.79 -20.04
N GLY A 155 6.56 -2.16 -20.96
CA GLY A 155 6.17 -3.55 -21.22
C GLY A 155 6.30 -3.88 -22.69
N TRP A 156 7.02 -4.95 -23.00
CA TRP A 156 7.28 -5.39 -24.35
C TRP A 156 6.93 -6.86 -24.57
N SER A 157 6.25 -7.13 -25.70
CA SER A 157 5.91 -8.48 -26.15
C SER A 157 6.77 -8.87 -27.34
N PRO A 158 7.92 -9.55 -27.16
CA PRO A 158 8.82 -9.94 -28.26
C PRO A 158 8.17 -10.95 -29.22
N PHE A 159 7.35 -11.84 -28.70
CA PHE A 159 6.60 -12.80 -29.50
C PHE A 159 5.23 -13.09 -28.89
N LYS A 160 4.36 -13.71 -29.67
CA LYS A 160 2.97 -13.96 -29.29
C LYS A 160 2.87 -14.74 -27.98
N GLY A 161 2.11 -14.19 -27.05
CA GLY A 161 1.83 -14.79 -25.74
C GLY A 161 2.86 -14.49 -24.67
N PHE A 162 4.09 -14.08 -24.99
CA PHE A 162 5.12 -13.74 -24.02
C PHE A 162 5.35 -12.23 -23.92
N SER A 163 5.44 -11.74 -22.72
CA SER A 163 5.69 -10.32 -22.41
C SER A 163 6.66 -10.20 -21.25
N ILE A 164 7.51 -9.18 -21.33
CA ILE A 164 8.41 -8.77 -20.25
C ILE A 164 8.22 -7.28 -20.00
N GLY A 165 8.58 -6.83 -18.81
CA GLY A 165 8.48 -5.41 -18.49
C GLY A 165 9.35 -5.02 -17.30
N VAL A 166 9.54 -3.71 -17.16
CA VAL A 166 10.28 -3.10 -16.06
C VAL A 166 9.58 -1.82 -15.61
N ASN A 167 9.48 -1.63 -14.30
CA ASN A 167 9.18 -0.35 -13.67
C ASN A 167 10.44 0.18 -13.00
N GLY A 168 10.75 1.45 -13.25
CA GLY A 168 11.65 2.24 -12.44
C GLY A 168 10.84 3.27 -11.67
N ALA A 169 10.94 3.27 -10.35
CA ALA A 169 10.20 4.18 -9.49
C ALA A 169 11.14 5.03 -8.62
N TYR A 170 10.78 6.29 -8.43
CA TYR A 170 11.33 7.17 -7.41
C TYR A 170 10.51 7.03 -6.15
N LEU A 171 11.11 6.49 -5.10
CA LEU A 171 10.50 6.29 -3.79
C LEU A 171 10.83 7.46 -2.89
N TYR A 172 9.81 8.14 -2.33
CA TYR A 172 9.99 9.31 -1.50
C TYR A 172 8.92 9.41 -0.41
N GLY A 173 9.24 10.13 0.65
CA GLY A 173 8.32 10.44 1.73
C GLY A 173 9.01 10.65 3.07
N SER A 174 8.24 11.05 4.06
CA SER A 174 8.70 11.25 5.43
C SER A 174 7.89 10.38 6.39
N MET A 175 8.52 9.97 7.47
CA MET A 175 7.87 9.26 8.59
C MET A 175 8.23 9.96 9.88
N ASN A 176 7.20 10.42 10.59
CA ASN A 176 7.34 11.06 11.88
C ASN A 176 6.56 10.24 12.91
N ARG A 177 7.22 9.88 14.00
CA ARG A 177 6.61 9.13 15.11
C ARG A 177 7.03 9.75 16.42
N SER A 178 6.12 9.83 17.39
CA SER A 178 6.45 10.27 18.73
C SER A 178 5.87 9.35 19.79
N VAL A 179 6.59 9.24 20.88
CA VAL A 179 6.16 8.56 22.10
C VAL A 179 6.46 9.45 23.26
N ILE A 180 5.43 9.91 23.97
CA ILE A 180 5.56 10.73 25.17
C ILE A 180 5.13 9.87 26.36
N ASN A 181 6.06 9.69 27.30
CA ASN A 181 5.81 8.96 28.54
C ASN A 181 5.86 9.94 29.72
N SER A 182 4.80 9.96 30.51
CA SER A 182 4.68 10.76 31.74
C SER A 182 4.11 9.91 32.89
N TYR A 183 4.22 10.41 34.11
CA TYR A 183 3.80 9.68 35.30
C TYR A 183 2.87 10.52 36.17
N SER A 184 2.04 9.87 36.98
CA SER A 184 1.13 10.53 37.93
C SER A 184 1.85 11.19 39.13
N ILE A 185 3.15 10.99 39.27
CA ILE A 185 3.98 11.59 40.33
C ILE A 185 4.91 12.66 39.75
N SER A 186 5.02 13.80 40.42
CA SER A 186 5.83 14.93 39.98
C SER A 186 7.34 14.70 40.09
N SER A 187 7.79 13.70 40.84
CA SER A 187 9.21 13.34 40.97
C SER A 187 9.75 12.50 39.80
N ALA A 188 8.91 12.08 38.88
CA ALA A 188 9.33 11.36 37.70
C ALA A 188 9.40 12.30 36.48
N ASN A 189 10.46 12.18 35.72
CA ASN A 189 10.65 12.96 34.51
C ASN A 189 9.71 12.52 33.41
N THR A 190 9.27 13.47 32.56
CA THR A 190 8.59 13.17 31.29
C THR A 190 9.64 12.89 30.22
N ILE A 191 9.47 11.79 29.48
CA ILE A 191 10.35 11.38 28.39
C ILE A 191 9.59 11.48 27.08
N SER A 192 10.07 12.32 26.16
CA SER A 192 9.53 12.44 24.81
C SER A 192 10.53 11.93 23.79
N LYS A 193 10.13 10.97 22.96
CA LYS A 193 10.94 10.39 21.89
C LYS A 193 10.33 10.76 20.55
N TYR A 194 11.10 11.39 19.67
CA TYR A 194 10.72 11.79 18.34
C TYR A 194 11.57 11.05 17.31
N TYR A 195 10.96 10.20 16.54
CA TYR A 195 11.60 9.47 15.45
C TYR A 195 11.22 10.15 14.13
N THR A 196 12.22 10.57 13.37
CA THR A 196 12.03 11.22 12.08
C THR A 196 12.87 10.55 11.01
N ALA A 197 12.33 10.48 9.79
CA ALA A 197 13.05 9.96 8.65
C ALA A 197 12.51 10.55 7.35
N ASP A 198 13.43 10.94 6.44
CA ASP A 198 13.12 11.42 5.10
C ASP A 198 13.75 10.49 4.07
N VAL A 199 12.92 9.73 3.38
CA VAL A 199 13.35 8.74 2.38
C VAL A 199 13.33 9.37 0.99
N ARG A 200 14.43 9.19 0.25
CA ARG A 200 14.56 9.50 -1.17
C ARG A 200 15.41 8.42 -1.81
N SER A 201 14.80 7.56 -2.60
CA SER A 201 15.45 6.39 -3.16
C SER A 201 14.80 5.97 -4.48
N TYR A 202 15.09 4.77 -4.93
CA TYR A 202 14.48 4.17 -6.10
C TYR A 202 13.90 2.80 -5.75
N LYS A 203 13.05 2.28 -6.63
CA LYS A 203 12.55 0.89 -6.61
C LYS A 203 12.50 0.39 -8.04
N LEU A 204 12.84 -0.87 -8.24
CA LEU A 204 12.79 -1.52 -9.55
C LEU A 204 11.89 -2.75 -9.46
N ASP A 205 10.99 -2.92 -10.44
CA ASP A 205 10.18 -4.12 -10.59
C ASP A 205 10.40 -4.71 -11.97
N PHE A 206 10.72 -5.99 -12.03
CA PHE A 206 10.86 -6.76 -13.26
C PHE A 206 9.70 -7.71 -13.39
N GLY A 207 8.97 -7.64 -14.49
CA GLY A 207 7.80 -8.47 -14.76
C GLY A 207 7.96 -9.36 -15.97
N ALA A 208 7.35 -10.54 -15.91
CA ALA A 208 7.17 -11.41 -17.05
C ALA A 208 5.76 -12.00 -17.05
N GLN A 209 5.18 -12.20 -18.24
CA GLN A 209 3.89 -12.87 -18.41
C GLN A 209 3.95 -13.82 -19.60
N TYR A 210 3.27 -14.94 -19.48
CA TYR A 210 3.07 -15.87 -20.57
C TYR A 210 1.60 -16.28 -20.66
N SER A 211 0.95 -15.95 -21.78
CA SER A 211 -0.46 -16.22 -22.02
C SER A 211 -0.61 -17.17 -23.21
N PHE A 212 -1.40 -18.22 -23.06
CA PHE A 212 -1.66 -19.20 -24.11
C PHE A 212 -3.12 -19.63 -24.10
N ASN A 213 -3.63 -19.95 -25.29
CA ASN A 213 -4.98 -20.47 -25.44
C ASN A 213 -4.96 -21.99 -25.26
N VAL A 214 -5.74 -22.48 -24.32
CA VAL A 214 -5.98 -23.92 -24.10
C VAL A 214 -7.04 -24.39 -25.07
N SER A 215 -8.04 -23.56 -25.37
CA SER A 215 -9.08 -23.82 -26.35
C SER A 215 -9.46 -22.53 -27.11
N LYS A 216 -10.44 -22.61 -28.02
CA LYS A 216 -10.99 -21.42 -28.72
C LYS A 216 -11.66 -20.43 -27.75
N LYS A 217 -12.04 -20.86 -26.56
CA LYS A 217 -12.77 -20.06 -25.56
C LYS A 217 -11.98 -19.87 -24.27
N ASP A 218 -10.90 -20.64 -24.08
CA ASP A 218 -10.18 -20.70 -22.82
C ASP A 218 -8.72 -20.26 -23.00
N ALA A 219 -8.30 -19.34 -22.18
CA ALA A 219 -6.91 -18.90 -22.10
C ALA A 219 -6.40 -18.99 -20.66
N VAL A 220 -5.12 -19.29 -20.53
CA VAL A 220 -4.40 -19.30 -19.26
C VAL A 220 -3.24 -18.34 -19.37
N SER A 221 -3.00 -17.58 -18.31
CA SER A 221 -1.86 -16.67 -18.21
C SER A 221 -1.10 -16.95 -16.93
N LEU A 222 0.21 -16.97 -17.01
CA LEU A 222 1.16 -17.03 -15.91
C LEU A 222 1.84 -15.68 -15.80
N GLY A 223 2.06 -15.20 -14.59
CA GLY A 223 2.76 -13.95 -14.34
C GLY A 223 3.80 -14.12 -13.23
N VAL A 224 4.89 -13.40 -13.36
CA VAL A 224 5.95 -13.32 -12.33
C VAL A 224 6.39 -11.86 -12.23
N VAL A 225 6.63 -11.40 -10.99
CA VAL A 225 7.23 -10.09 -10.72
C VAL A 225 8.32 -10.26 -9.68
N TYR A 226 9.47 -9.67 -9.93
CA TYR A 226 10.62 -9.67 -9.04
C TYR A 226 11.04 -8.24 -8.72
N THR A 227 11.15 -7.91 -7.44
CA THR A 227 11.64 -6.63 -6.93
C THR A 227 12.89 -6.88 -6.10
N PRO A 228 14.10 -6.42 -6.50
CA PRO A 228 15.30 -6.55 -5.70
C PRO A 228 15.24 -5.66 -4.45
N GLY A 229 15.55 -6.22 -3.31
CA GLY A 229 15.70 -5.49 -2.05
C GLY A 229 16.97 -4.66 -2.04
N HIS A 230 16.95 -3.52 -1.37
CA HIS A 230 18.14 -2.67 -1.18
C HIS A 230 17.92 -1.59 -0.10
N LYS A 231 19.00 -0.95 0.31
CA LYS A 231 18.98 0.15 1.29
C LYS A 231 18.43 1.42 0.66
N ILE A 232 17.33 1.94 1.22
CA ILE A 232 16.62 3.12 0.70
C ILE A 232 17.02 4.45 1.36
N GLY A 233 18.01 4.45 2.25
CA GLY A 233 18.44 5.65 2.96
C GLY A 233 17.46 6.04 4.07
N GLY A 234 17.02 7.31 4.09
CA GLY A 234 16.04 7.84 5.04
C GLY A 234 16.64 8.58 6.23
N LYS A 235 17.92 8.41 6.50
CA LYS A 235 18.63 9.05 7.62
C LYS A 235 17.79 9.09 8.91
N PRO A 236 17.30 7.93 9.40
CA PRO A 236 16.47 7.91 10.59
C PRO A 236 17.18 8.47 11.79
N THR A 237 16.52 9.37 12.50
CA THR A 237 17.02 10.01 13.73
C THR A 237 16.04 9.82 14.86
N LEU A 238 16.55 9.76 16.08
CA LEU A 238 15.78 9.80 17.31
C LEU A 238 16.23 11.00 18.13
N THR A 239 15.31 11.93 18.42
CA THR A 239 15.52 12.99 19.41
C THR A 239 14.77 12.62 20.68
N MET A 240 15.47 12.52 21.79
CA MET A 240 14.92 12.24 23.09
C MET A 240 15.03 13.49 23.99
N ILE A 241 13.90 13.92 24.53
CA ILE A 241 13.81 15.04 25.46
C ILE A 241 13.37 14.50 26.81
N THR A 242 14.21 14.70 27.82
CA THR A 242 13.90 14.36 29.21
C THR A 242 13.61 15.65 29.95
N SER A 243 12.38 15.85 30.38
CA SER A 243 11.94 17.04 31.10
C SER A 243 11.77 16.73 32.58
N ASP A 244 12.48 17.45 33.43
CA ASP A 244 12.25 17.39 34.87
C ASP A 244 10.93 18.11 35.17
N THR A 245 9.98 17.36 35.73
CA THR A 245 8.61 17.85 36.01
C THR A 245 8.59 18.87 37.18
N GLN A 246 9.60 18.88 38.03
CA GLN A 246 9.68 19.81 39.20
C GLN A 246 10.36 21.12 38.85
N SER A 247 11.50 21.04 38.17
CA SER A 247 12.31 22.25 37.84
C SER A 247 11.95 22.86 36.48
N GLY A 248 11.25 22.11 35.61
CA GLY A 248 10.95 22.51 34.23
C GLY A 248 12.17 22.49 33.30
N VAL A 249 13.31 22.00 33.78
CA VAL A 249 14.54 21.90 32.96
C VAL A 249 14.39 20.69 32.03
N ALA A 250 14.79 20.89 30.77
CA ALA A 250 14.75 19.82 29.75
C ALA A 250 16.17 19.55 29.23
N ASP A 251 16.52 18.27 29.14
CA ASP A 251 17.74 17.80 28.48
C ASP A 251 17.37 17.12 27.15
N THR A 252 18.15 17.40 26.11
CA THR A 252 17.89 16.89 24.75
C THR A 252 19.08 16.10 24.25
N THR A 253 18.83 14.84 23.89
CA THR A 253 19.82 13.94 23.30
C THR A 253 19.35 13.51 21.91
N SER A 254 20.24 13.55 20.92
CA SER A 254 19.96 13.12 19.55
C SER A 254 20.76 11.89 19.14
N TYR A 255 20.12 10.97 18.45
CA TYR A 255 20.74 9.74 17.94
C TYR A 255 20.50 9.60 16.43
N PRO A 256 21.45 9.02 15.66
CA PRO A 256 22.79 8.66 16.11
C PRO A 256 23.58 9.91 16.54
N GLY A 257 24.47 9.76 17.52
CA GLY A 257 25.29 10.87 18.03
C GLY A 257 26.19 11.44 16.94
N ALA A 258 26.75 12.66 17.20
CA ALA A 258 27.64 13.31 16.26
C ALA A 258 28.84 12.43 15.89
N GLY A 259 29.14 12.32 14.59
CA GLY A 259 30.20 11.47 14.06
C GLY A 259 29.84 9.98 13.85
N SER A 260 28.65 9.56 14.25
CA SER A 260 28.18 8.21 13.99
C SER A 260 27.77 8.02 12.53
N PRO A 261 27.88 6.81 11.95
CA PRO A 261 27.39 6.51 10.61
C PRO A 261 25.89 6.77 10.48
N SER A 262 25.48 7.34 9.35
CA SER A 262 24.06 7.53 9.06
C SER A 262 23.36 6.18 8.90
N LEU A 263 22.28 5.97 9.65
CA LEU A 263 21.43 4.81 9.54
C LEU A 263 20.62 4.85 8.23
N LYS A 264 20.17 3.70 7.78
CA LYS A 264 19.39 3.58 6.54
C LYS A 264 18.28 2.55 6.74
N PHE A 265 17.09 2.85 6.21
CA PHE A 265 16.07 1.85 6.01
C PHE A 265 16.40 0.96 4.82
N GLU A 266 15.70 -0.18 4.73
CA GLU A 266 15.85 -1.14 3.66
C GLU A 266 14.48 -1.66 3.24
N ILE A 267 14.30 -1.93 1.94
CA ILE A 267 13.13 -2.65 1.41
C ILE A 267 13.53 -4.09 1.09
N PRO A 268 12.63 -5.05 1.32
CA PRO A 268 12.92 -6.46 1.12
C PRO A 268 12.95 -6.83 -0.35
N THR A 269 13.71 -7.87 -0.69
CA THR A 269 13.52 -8.60 -1.95
C THR A 269 12.11 -9.20 -1.97
N SER A 270 11.38 -9.03 -3.06
CA SER A 270 10.07 -9.64 -3.22
C SER A 270 9.91 -10.41 -4.53
N LEU A 271 9.10 -11.47 -4.45
CA LEU A 271 8.73 -12.31 -5.59
C LEU A 271 7.21 -12.52 -5.55
N SER A 272 6.55 -12.19 -6.65
CA SER A 272 5.14 -12.47 -6.83
C SER A 272 4.92 -13.36 -8.04
N VAL A 273 4.06 -14.37 -7.90
CA VAL A 273 3.64 -15.26 -8.98
C VAL A 273 2.13 -15.28 -9.07
N GLY A 274 1.61 -15.33 -10.28
CA GLY A 274 0.18 -15.31 -10.52
C GLY A 274 -0.22 -16.31 -11.59
N LEU A 275 -1.44 -16.81 -11.45
CA LEU A 275 -2.12 -17.65 -12.42
C LEU A 275 -3.47 -17.01 -12.72
N ALA A 276 -3.81 -16.85 -14.00
CA ALA A 276 -5.11 -16.38 -14.44
C ALA A 276 -5.74 -17.31 -15.48
N TYR A 277 -7.02 -17.53 -15.34
CA TYR A 277 -7.85 -18.29 -16.29
C TYR A 277 -8.95 -17.39 -16.84
N LEU A 278 -9.07 -17.37 -18.15
CA LEU A 278 -10.06 -16.60 -18.88
C LEU A 278 -10.96 -17.54 -19.69
N HIS A 279 -12.28 -17.46 -19.48
CA HIS A 279 -13.29 -18.22 -20.23
C HIS A 279 -14.18 -17.29 -21.05
N SER A 280 -14.18 -17.47 -22.37
CA SER A 280 -15.09 -16.79 -23.34
C SER A 280 -15.11 -15.26 -23.22
N ASN A 281 -14.05 -14.61 -22.73
CA ASN A 281 -13.99 -13.19 -22.37
C ASN A 281 -15.09 -12.74 -21.38
N LYS A 282 -15.73 -13.68 -20.68
CA LYS A 282 -16.81 -13.41 -19.73
C LYS A 282 -16.38 -13.63 -18.29
N LEU A 283 -15.67 -14.72 -18.03
CA LEU A 283 -15.20 -15.07 -16.70
C LEU A 283 -13.68 -15.02 -16.66
N LYS A 284 -13.15 -14.26 -15.71
CA LYS A 284 -11.72 -14.25 -15.36
C LYS A 284 -11.59 -14.69 -13.92
N VAL A 285 -10.69 -15.61 -13.66
CA VAL A 285 -10.32 -16.05 -12.30
C VAL A 285 -8.82 -15.91 -12.18
N GLY A 286 -8.36 -15.37 -11.07
CA GLY A 286 -6.93 -15.22 -10.81
C GLY A 286 -6.57 -15.60 -9.39
N VAL A 287 -5.36 -16.12 -9.23
CA VAL A 287 -4.74 -16.41 -7.93
C VAL A 287 -3.31 -15.90 -7.97
N ASP A 288 -2.94 -15.09 -6.98
CA ASP A 288 -1.61 -14.54 -6.82
C ASP A 288 -1.02 -14.97 -5.48
N TYR A 289 0.27 -15.26 -5.48
CA TYR A 289 1.09 -15.46 -4.29
C TYR A 289 2.26 -14.49 -4.31
N SER A 290 2.49 -13.81 -3.19
CA SER A 290 3.61 -12.89 -3.02
C SER A 290 4.42 -13.25 -1.77
N LEU A 291 5.73 -13.30 -1.94
CA LEU A 291 6.72 -13.46 -0.87
C LEU A 291 7.58 -12.21 -0.78
N GLN A 292 7.66 -11.63 0.42
CA GLN A 292 8.56 -10.51 0.73
C GLN A 292 9.54 -10.96 1.82
N LYS A 293 10.84 -10.88 1.53
CA LYS A 293 11.95 -11.33 2.38
C LYS A 293 12.31 -10.30 3.45
N TRP A 294 11.37 -10.01 4.35
CA TRP A 294 11.59 -9.05 5.42
C TRP A 294 12.54 -9.55 6.52
N ALA A 295 12.70 -10.88 6.69
CA ALA A 295 13.62 -11.42 7.69
C ALA A 295 15.08 -11.02 7.46
N ASP A 296 15.43 -10.65 6.22
CA ASP A 296 16.78 -10.23 5.83
C ASP A 296 17.00 -8.71 6.02
N VAL A 297 15.98 -7.96 6.48
CA VAL A 297 15.99 -6.50 6.61
C VAL A 297 16.29 -6.08 8.04
N ASP A 298 17.23 -5.15 8.20
CA ASP A 298 17.53 -4.51 9.48
C ASP A 298 16.68 -3.25 9.69
N GLU A 299 16.26 -3.00 10.94
CA GLU A 299 15.52 -1.79 11.32
C GLU A 299 16.33 -0.93 12.31
N PRO A 300 16.34 0.42 12.13
CA PRO A 300 16.82 1.33 13.14
C PRO A 300 15.96 1.26 14.41
N ALA A 301 16.54 0.80 15.51
CA ALA A 301 15.84 0.64 16.78
C ALA A 301 16.63 1.23 17.95
N TYR A 302 15.91 1.81 18.89
CA TYR A 302 16.46 2.29 20.16
C TYR A 302 16.51 1.15 21.17
N SER A 303 17.63 1.04 21.85
CA SER A 303 17.81 0.10 22.97
C SER A 303 18.75 0.65 24.01
N VAL A 304 18.67 0.08 25.20
CA VAL A 304 19.63 0.32 26.28
C VAL A 304 20.28 -1.02 26.61
N GLU A 305 21.59 -1.11 26.37
CA GLU A 305 22.38 -2.29 26.69
C GLU A 305 23.42 -1.91 27.76
N ASN A 306 23.44 -2.64 28.86
CA ASN A 306 24.32 -2.38 29.99
C ASN A 306 24.29 -0.91 30.46
N GLY A 307 23.10 -0.29 30.45
CA GLY A 307 22.93 1.11 30.82
C GLY A 307 23.32 2.13 29.74
N THR A 308 23.84 1.68 28.61
CA THR A 308 24.24 2.58 27.50
C THR A 308 23.11 2.64 26.45
N PRO A 309 22.50 3.82 26.23
CA PRO A 309 21.48 4.00 25.22
C PRO A 309 22.12 4.03 23.82
N SER A 310 21.48 3.36 22.87
CA SER A 310 21.91 3.33 21.47
C SER A 310 20.72 3.36 20.51
N TYR A 311 20.91 3.97 19.34
CA TYR A 311 19.99 3.89 18.22
C TYR A 311 20.76 3.36 17.02
N ALA A 312 20.55 2.11 16.68
CA ALA A 312 21.35 1.36 15.72
C ALA A 312 20.48 0.40 14.89
N LEU A 313 21.04 -0.09 13.78
CA LEU A 313 20.41 -1.15 13.00
C LEU A 313 20.37 -2.46 13.81
N ARG A 314 19.21 -3.09 13.83
CA ARG A 314 18.96 -4.36 14.50
C ARG A 314 18.30 -5.33 13.57
N SER A 315 18.82 -6.55 13.52
CA SER A 315 18.23 -7.70 12.84
C SER A 315 17.19 -8.39 13.72
N GLY A 316 16.37 -9.26 13.10
CA GLY A 316 15.42 -10.11 13.80
C GLY A 316 14.15 -9.41 14.32
N LEU A 317 13.91 -8.16 13.93
CA LEU A 317 12.67 -7.43 14.22
C LEU A 317 11.56 -7.71 13.18
N PHE A 318 11.94 -8.25 12.05
CA PHE A 318 11.07 -8.59 10.93
C PHE A 318 11.02 -10.09 10.66
N LYS A 319 10.01 -10.51 9.92
CA LYS A 319 9.81 -11.86 9.40
C LYS A 319 9.27 -11.83 7.98
N ASP A 320 9.51 -12.88 7.22
CA ASP A 320 9.03 -13.01 5.86
C ASP A 320 7.50 -12.90 5.80
N ARG A 321 7.01 -12.08 4.86
CA ARG A 321 5.59 -11.88 4.62
C ARG A 321 5.14 -12.69 3.43
N HIS A 322 4.12 -13.50 3.63
CA HIS A 322 3.43 -14.27 2.61
C HIS A 322 2.03 -13.69 2.40
N LYS A 323 1.66 -13.40 1.16
CA LYS A 323 0.30 -12.99 0.81
C LYS A 323 -0.24 -13.91 -0.28
N VAL A 324 -1.44 -14.44 -0.08
CA VAL A 324 -2.21 -15.18 -1.07
C VAL A 324 -3.47 -14.38 -1.37
N SER A 325 -3.77 -14.18 -2.64
CA SER A 325 -4.99 -13.51 -3.10
C SER A 325 -5.68 -14.34 -4.16
N ALA A 326 -7.01 -14.40 -4.11
CA ALA A 326 -7.82 -15.02 -5.15
C ALA A 326 -8.96 -14.07 -5.53
N GLY A 327 -9.25 -13.97 -6.82
CA GLY A 327 -10.25 -13.06 -7.32
C GLY A 327 -10.88 -13.54 -8.61
N LEU A 328 -12.08 -13.02 -8.86
CA LEU A 328 -12.84 -13.32 -10.08
C LEU A 328 -13.50 -12.04 -10.63
N GLU A 329 -13.62 -11.98 -11.95
CA GLU A 329 -14.42 -11.00 -12.68
C GLU A 329 -15.38 -11.73 -13.61
N TYR A 330 -16.66 -11.38 -13.56
CA TYR A 330 -17.69 -11.91 -14.47
C TYR A 330 -18.37 -10.77 -15.21
N THR A 331 -18.40 -10.86 -16.54
CA THR A 331 -19.10 -9.93 -17.44
C THR A 331 -20.05 -10.70 -18.32
N PRO A 332 -21.36 -10.62 -18.10
CA PRO A 332 -22.34 -11.44 -18.85
C PRO A 332 -22.25 -11.25 -20.37
N ASN A 333 -22.27 -9.99 -20.83
CA ASN A 333 -22.14 -9.66 -22.25
C ASN A 333 -21.76 -8.17 -22.42
N GLN A 334 -20.51 -7.90 -22.83
CA GLN A 334 -20.00 -6.54 -23.02
C GLN A 334 -20.73 -5.75 -24.13
N SER A 335 -21.30 -6.44 -25.12
CA SER A 335 -22.01 -5.84 -26.27
C SER A 335 -23.53 -5.78 -26.09
N SER A 336 -24.05 -6.13 -24.91
CA SER A 336 -25.50 -6.13 -24.65
C SER A 336 -26.08 -4.71 -24.65
N ARG A 337 -27.32 -4.56 -25.13
CA ARG A 337 -28.09 -3.32 -24.99
C ARG A 337 -28.53 -3.09 -23.53
N HIS A 338 -28.72 -4.16 -22.76
CA HIS A 338 -29.07 -4.06 -21.34
C HIS A 338 -27.85 -3.68 -20.49
N PHE A 339 -28.01 -2.63 -19.69
CA PHE A 339 -26.94 -2.07 -18.85
C PHE A 339 -26.33 -3.13 -17.91
N VAL A 340 -27.13 -3.90 -17.19
CA VAL A 340 -26.70 -4.89 -16.20
C VAL A 340 -25.77 -5.96 -16.80
N ASN A 341 -26.01 -6.32 -18.05
CA ASN A 341 -25.18 -7.33 -18.75
C ASN A 341 -23.79 -6.81 -19.13
N ARG A 342 -23.58 -5.48 -19.16
CA ARG A 342 -22.29 -4.85 -19.47
C ARG A 342 -21.46 -4.57 -18.23
N VAL A 343 -22.07 -4.57 -17.06
CA VAL A 343 -21.36 -4.38 -15.78
C VAL A 343 -20.42 -5.57 -15.54
N ARG A 344 -19.21 -5.26 -15.08
CA ARG A 344 -18.22 -6.23 -14.65
C ARG A 344 -18.39 -6.46 -13.15
N TYR A 345 -18.77 -7.65 -12.77
CA TYR A 345 -18.96 -8.08 -11.38
C TYR A 345 -17.66 -8.71 -10.88
N ARG A 346 -17.18 -8.24 -9.75
CA ARG A 346 -15.89 -8.67 -9.19
C ARG A 346 -16.05 -9.10 -7.75
N ALA A 347 -15.27 -10.10 -7.36
CA ALA A 347 -15.11 -10.48 -5.96
C ALA A 347 -13.70 -11.01 -5.73
N GLY A 348 -13.21 -10.87 -4.50
CA GLY A 348 -11.88 -11.35 -4.15
C GLY A 348 -11.70 -11.52 -2.66
N ILE A 349 -10.72 -12.34 -2.31
CA ILE A 349 -10.28 -12.59 -0.94
C ILE A 349 -8.76 -12.60 -0.90
N SER A 350 -8.16 -12.20 0.23
CA SER A 350 -6.74 -12.37 0.47
C SER A 350 -6.43 -12.65 1.92
N TYR A 351 -5.30 -13.32 2.13
CA TYR A 351 -4.71 -13.55 3.44
C TYR A 351 -3.23 -13.20 3.38
N ALA A 352 -2.74 -12.44 4.39
CA ALA A 352 -1.33 -12.13 4.53
C ALA A 352 -0.83 -12.39 5.96
N THR A 353 0.40 -12.93 6.04
CA THR A 353 1.12 -13.06 7.31
C THR A 353 1.71 -11.71 7.73
N PRO A 354 1.98 -11.47 9.03
CA PRO A 354 2.68 -10.27 9.47
C PRO A 354 4.11 -10.24 8.92
N TYR A 355 4.68 -9.02 8.81
CA TYR A 355 6.07 -8.86 8.42
C TYR A 355 7.00 -8.37 9.56
N TYR A 356 6.45 -8.09 10.76
CA TYR A 356 7.20 -7.64 11.93
C TYR A 356 6.74 -8.33 13.20
N TYR A 357 7.58 -8.27 14.22
CA TYR A 357 7.25 -8.71 15.56
C TYR A 357 6.85 -7.55 16.45
N ILE A 358 5.91 -7.79 17.39
CA ILE A 358 5.51 -6.85 18.44
C ILE A 358 5.83 -7.51 19.78
N ASN A 359 6.76 -6.92 20.56
CA ASN A 359 7.18 -7.45 21.84
C ASN A 359 7.55 -8.95 21.78
N GLY A 360 8.26 -9.36 20.72
CA GLY A 360 8.67 -10.75 20.51
C GLY A 360 7.56 -11.72 20.06
N GLN A 361 6.35 -11.23 19.83
CA GLN A 361 5.23 -11.99 19.28
C GLN A 361 4.96 -11.61 17.83
N ASP A 362 4.33 -12.50 17.08
CA ASP A 362 3.89 -12.21 15.70
C ASP A 362 2.97 -10.98 15.66
N GLY A 363 3.26 -10.07 14.75
CA GLY A 363 2.40 -8.94 14.41
C GLY A 363 1.03 -9.38 13.83
N PRO A 364 0.23 -8.44 13.29
CA PRO A 364 -1.13 -8.75 12.85
C PRO A 364 -1.14 -9.57 11.57
N LYS A 365 -1.93 -10.64 11.58
CA LYS A 365 -2.38 -11.33 10.37
C LYS A 365 -3.47 -10.49 9.72
N GLU A 366 -3.49 -10.45 8.40
CA GLU A 366 -4.45 -9.71 7.61
C GLU A 366 -5.35 -10.66 6.82
N LEU A 367 -6.66 -10.52 6.99
CA LEU A 367 -7.67 -11.17 6.18
C LEU A 367 -8.50 -10.08 5.50
N SER A 368 -8.69 -10.19 4.20
CA SER A 368 -9.44 -9.21 3.43
C SER A 368 -10.39 -9.87 2.44
N ALA A 369 -11.53 -9.23 2.21
CA ALA A 369 -12.51 -9.61 1.20
C ALA A 369 -13.02 -8.37 0.49
N SER A 370 -13.29 -8.48 -0.81
CA SER A 370 -13.81 -7.37 -1.62
C SER A 370 -14.91 -7.82 -2.57
N ILE A 371 -15.81 -6.87 -2.86
CA ILE A 371 -16.81 -6.98 -3.93
C ILE A 371 -16.72 -5.69 -4.74
N GLY A 372 -16.75 -5.79 -6.07
CA GLY A 372 -16.62 -4.62 -6.93
C GLY A 372 -17.46 -4.69 -8.20
N PHE A 373 -17.67 -3.51 -8.77
CA PHE A 373 -18.39 -3.30 -10.00
C PHE A 373 -17.56 -2.43 -10.95
N GLY A 374 -17.40 -2.90 -12.19
CA GLY A 374 -16.85 -2.08 -13.27
C GLY A 374 -17.99 -1.63 -14.19
N ILE A 375 -18.37 -0.37 -14.10
CA ILE A 375 -19.50 0.21 -14.82
C ILE A 375 -18.98 0.91 -16.08
N PRO A 376 -19.29 0.40 -17.29
CA PRO A 376 -18.86 1.07 -18.51
C PRO A 376 -19.61 2.40 -18.68
N ILE A 377 -18.86 3.47 -18.90
CA ILE A 377 -19.39 4.79 -19.23
C ILE A 377 -19.53 4.86 -20.74
N MET A 378 -20.77 4.91 -21.22
CA MET A 378 -21.10 4.95 -22.64
C MET A 378 -21.15 6.41 -23.10
N ASN A 379 -20.29 6.81 -24.03
CA ASN A 379 -20.46 8.02 -24.80
C ASN A 379 -20.66 7.67 -26.29
N SER A 380 -21.10 8.61 -27.10
CA SER A 380 -21.38 8.41 -28.53
C SER A 380 -20.11 8.11 -29.35
N TRP A 381 -18.91 8.38 -28.80
CA TRP A 381 -17.64 8.32 -29.50
C TRP A 381 -16.72 7.20 -29.00
N ASN A 382 -16.83 6.85 -27.70
CA ASN A 382 -15.87 5.93 -27.09
C ASN A 382 -16.45 5.25 -25.84
N ASN A 383 -16.84 3.97 -25.95
CA ASN A 383 -17.44 3.18 -24.85
C ASN A 383 -16.37 2.48 -24.00
N ARG A 384 -15.21 3.09 -23.80
CA ARG A 384 -14.07 2.42 -23.17
C ARG A 384 -13.78 2.85 -21.74
N SER A 385 -14.33 4.00 -21.31
CA SER A 385 -14.16 4.48 -19.93
C SER A 385 -14.96 3.64 -18.96
N ILE A 386 -14.42 3.42 -17.75
CA ILE A 386 -14.99 2.53 -16.75
C ILE A 386 -14.96 3.20 -15.40
N LEU A 387 -16.11 3.26 -14.73
CA LEU A 387 -16.21 3.60 -13.31
C LEU A 387 -16.09 2.30 -12.49
N ASN A 388 -15.03 2.19 -11.71
CA ASN A 388 -14.79 1.08 -10.81
C ASN A 388 -15.21 1.46 -9.39
N ILE A 389 -16.14 0.73 -8.79
CA ILE A 389 -16.57 0.93 -7.40
C ILE A 389 -16.39 -0.40 -6.69
N SER A 390 -15.72 -0.39 -5.54
CA SER A 390 -15.60 -1.61 -4.73
C SER A 390 -15.71 -1.32 -3.24
N GLY A 391 -16.34 -2.26 -2.53
CA GLY A 391 -16.33 -2.36 -1.09
C GLY A 391 -15.30 -3.40 -0.67
N GLN A 392 -14.44 -3.06 0.29
CA GLN A 392 -13.43 -3.95 0.82
C GLN A 392 -13.55 -3.99 2.35
N TRP A 393 -13.52 -5.18 2.91
CA TRP A 393 -13.38 -5.41 4.34
C TRP A 393 -11.99 -5.97 4.62
N VAL A 394 -11.29 -5.37 5.58
CA VAL A 394 -9.95 -5.78 6.01
C VAL A 394 -9.97 -5.99 7.51
N ARG A 395 -9.50 -7.13 7.97
CA ARG A 395 -9.31 -7.44 9.38
C ARG A 395 -7.85 -7.71 9.65
N GLN A 396 -7.27 -6.90 10.55
CA GLN A 396 -5.93 -7.12 11.09
C GLN A 396 -6.03 -7.49 12.57
N SER A 397 -5.37 -8.56 12.98
CA SER A 397 -5.39 -9.02 14.36
C SER A 397 -4.11 -9.75 14.74
N ALA A 398 -3.60 -9.42 15.93
CA ALA A 398 -2.51 -10.12 16.59
C ALA A 398 -2.97 -10.61 17.97
N LYS A 399 -2.29 -11.62 18.51
CA LYS A 399 -2.62 -12.17 19.83
C LYS A 399 -2.30 -11.14 20.91
N ASN A 400 -3.25 -10.87 21.79
CA ASN A 400 -3.14 -9.89 22.90
C ASN A 400 -2.91 -8.43 22.47
N PHE A 401 -3.31 -8.07 21.24
CA PHE A 401 -3.24 -6.71 20.73
C PHE A 401 -4.58 -6.28 20.12
N ILE A 402 -4.64 -5.02 19.72
CA ILE A 402 -5.82 -4.42 19.09
C ILE A 402 -6.27 -5.24 17.87
N THR A 403 -7.58 -5.49 17.77
CA THR A 403 -8.18 -5.98 16.53
C THR A 403 -8.68 -4.77 15.72
N ASP A 404 -8.17 -4.62 14.51
CA ASP A 404 -8.58 -3.60 13.55
C ASP A 404 -9.50 -4.23 12.49
N ASN A 405 -10.74 -3.71 12.38
CA ASN A 405 -11.66 -4.06 11.32
C ASN A 405 -11.95 -2.80 10.51
N THR A 406 -11.46 -2.75 9.29
CA THR A 406 -11.64 -1.62 8.38
C THR A 406 -12.58 -1.98 7.24
N PHE A 407 -13.61 -1.18 7.03
CA PHE A 407 -14.45 -1.18 5.85
C PHE A 407 -14.06 0.00 4.96
N ARG A 408 -13.71 -0.28 3.70
CA ARG A 408 -13.25 0.71 2.73
C ARG A 408 -14.12 0.67 1.49
N ILE A 409 -14.50 1.85 1.00
CA ILE A 409 -15.11 2.03 -0.32
C ILE A 409 -14.05 2.65 -1.22
N ASN A 410 -13.76 1.99 -2.34
CA ASN A 410 -12.84 2.50 -3.35
C ASN A 410 -13.64 2.92 -4.58
N ILE A 411 -13.29 4.07 -5.13
CA ILE A 411 -13.85 4.61 -6.37
C ILE A 411 -12.67 4.88 -7.31
N GLY A 412 -12.65 4.19 -8.45
CA GLY A 412 -11.65 4.38 -9.50
C GLY A 412 -12.31 4.79 -10.79
N LEU A 413 -11.75 5.76 -11.49
CA LEU A 413 -12.26 6.22 -12.77
C LEU A 413 -11.19 6.06 -13.84
N THR A 414 -11.42 5.08 -14.71
CA THR A 414 -10.57 4.80 -15.87
C THR A 414 -11.13 5.54 -17.07
N PHE A 415 -10.42 6.58 -17.51
CA PHE A 415 -10.65 7.23 -18.79
C PHE A 415 -9.84 6.52 -19.86
N ASN A 416 -10.46 6.18 -20.97
CA ASN A 416 -9.78 5.57 -22.11
C ASN A 416 -10.17 6.34 -23.38
N GLU A 417 -9.33 7.30 -23.74
CA GLU A 417 -9.59 8.21 -24.83
C GLU A 417 -8.78 7.83 -26.07
N ARG A 418 -9.34 8.12 -27.22
CA ARG A 418 -8.69 7.87 -28.50
C ARG A 418 -7.68 8.98 -28.78
N TRP A 419 -6.40 8.70 -28.57
CA TRP A 419 -5.29 9.60 -28.89
C TRP A 419 -4.52 9.10 -30.11
N PHE A 420 -3.75 9.99 -30.74
CA PHE A 420 -2.93 9.71 -31.93
C PHE A 420 -3.74 9.30 -33.17
N ALA A 421 -5.05 9.51 -33.21
CA ALA A 421 -5.83 9.34 -34.42
C ALA A 421 -5.58 10.52 -35.38
N LYS A 422 -5.23 10.25 -36.64
CA LYS A 422 -5.20 11.29 -37.69
C LYS A 422 -6.63 11.79 -37.85
N TRP A 423 -6.82 13.11 -37.74
CA TRP A 423 -8.07 13.74 -38.08
C TRP A 423 -8.22 13.58 -39.62
N LYS A 424 -9.28 12.94 -40.06
CA LYS A 424 -9.69 13.06 -41.46
C LYS A 424 -10.35 14.42 -41.58
N VAL A 425 -9.74 15.33 -42.30
CA VAL A 425 -10.39 16.55 -42.80
C VAL A 425 -11.30 16.05 -43.92
N GLU A 426 -12.61 16.07 -43.69
CA GLU A 426 -13.62 15.92 -44.77
C GLU A 426 -13.82 17.22 -45.48
#